data_a9c21680460ddecea10db08abf0a10c0
#
_entry.id   a9c21680460ddecea10db08abf0a10c0
#
_cell.length_a   1.000
_cell.length_b   1.000
_cell.length_c   1.000
_cell.angle_alpha   90.00
_cell.angle_beta   90.00
_cell.angle_gamma   90.00
#
_symmetry.space_group_name_H-M   'P 1'
#
loop_
_entity.id
_entity.type
_entity.pdbx_description
1 polymer ?
#
loop_
_entity_poly.entity_id
_entity_poly.type
_entity_poly.pdbx_seq_one_letter_code
_entity_poly.pdbx_strand_id
1 'polypeptide(L)'
;MIAGFLSIASPAQAQAYSTCDQWGQYSQGNWTVYNNIWGQNHGPQCLTVNSIKSWYVDANHSGGGIKSYPNTAVRPQTPLSQLNSAGFWYNTSSTPVSGSDYWDWTSDFWSTGNQDEIMVFTSWSGTAGGWGRQIASNVTIGGVLYASVWQADPGWNVLQLIPAQQTNTGTIDASAVWRWAASQNLLRNTTFDTMQYGIEITSTSGVQKQYSLNSYSAWWNNTSGGGSNI
;
A
#
# COMPACT_ATOMS: atom_id res chain seq x y z
N MET A 1 -13.31 -18.56 47.16
CA MET A 1 -12.82 -17.23 46.71
C MET A 1 -12.78 -17.22 45.19
N ILE A 2 -13.70 -16.49 44.57
CA ILE A 2 -13.74 -16.35 43.10
C ILE A 2 -13.01 -15.06 42.80
N ALA A 3 -11.82 -15.18 42.17
CA ALA A 3 -11.06 -14.03 41.69
C ALA A 3 -11.74 -13.50 40.42
N GLY A 4 -12.39 -12.35 40.54
CA GLY A 4 -12.90 -11.62 39.38
C GLY A 4 -11.77 -10.97 38.59
N PHE A 5 -11.59 -11.39 37.33
CA PHE A 5 -10.72 -10.68 36.38
C PHE A 5 -11.41 -9.38 35.95
N LEU A 6 -10.88 -8.24 36.40
CA LEU A 6 -11.21 -6.95 35.79
C LEU A 6 -10.54 -6.91 34.42
N SER A 7 -11.30 -6.98 33.34
CA SER A 7 -10.82 -6.63 32.02
C SER A 7 -10.70 -5.09 31.96
N ILE A 8 -9.50 -4.57 31.97
CA ILE A 8 -9.24 -3.16 31.67
C ILE A 8 -9.43 -3.01 30.15
N ALA A 9 -10.53 -2.40 29.73
CA ALA A 9 -10.70 -1.99 28.33
C ALA A 9 -9.61 -0.97 28.00
N SER A 10 -8.79 -1.25 27.00
CA SER A 10 -7.85 -0.28 26.48
C SER A 10 -8.63 0.97 26.04
N PRO A 11 -8.15 2.19 26.37
CA PRO A 11 -8.81 3.41 25.91
C PRO A 11 -8.89 3.41 24.40
N ALA A 12 -10.07 3.69 23.85
CA ALA A 12 -10.25 3.87 22.41
C ALA A 12 -9.29 4.99 21.95
N GLN A 13 -8.46 4.69 20.96
CA GLN A 13 -7.52 5.68 20.41
C GLN A 13 -8.35 6.80 19.78
N ALA A 14 -8.13 8.04 20.23
CA ALA A 14 -8.87 9.21 19.74
C ALA A 14 -8.61 9.39 18.25
N GLN A 15 -9.67 9.57 17.46
CA GLN A 15 -9.60 9.92 16.06
C GLN A 15 -8.86 11.25 15.87
N ALA A 16 -7.80 11.27 15.07
CA ALA A 16 -7.03 12.47 14.79
C ALA A 16 -7.61 13.31 13.66
N TYR A 17 -8.25 12.66 12.66
CA TYR A 17 -8.77 13.33 11.47
C TYR A 17 -9.82 12.47 10.79
N SER A 18 -10.80 13.10 10.10
CA SER A 18 -11.74 12.42 9.19
C SER A 18 -12.12 13.33 8.04
N THR A 19 -12.29 12.74 6.87
CA THR A 19 -12.69 13.44 5.66
C THR A 19 -13.37 12.50 4.67
N CYS A 20 -14.35 13.05 3.94
CA CYS A 20 -14.93 12.40 2.76
C CYS A 20 -14.51 13.13 1.45
N ASP A 21 -13.64 14.15 1.56
CA ASP A 21 -13.13 14.85 0.39
C ASP A 21 -12.28 13.92 -0.45
N GLN A 22 -12.48 13.97 -1.76
CA GLN A 22 -11.78 13.14 -2.75
C GLN A 22 -10.25 13.18 -2.57
N TRP A 23 -9.69 14.34 -2.31
CA TRP A 23 -8.26 14.59 -2.13
C TRP A 23 -7.89 14.92 -0.68
N GLY A 24 -8.77 14.59 0.26
CA GLY A 24 -8.53 14.80 1.68
C GLY A 24 -7.29 14.05 2.16
N GLN A 25 -6.51 14.68 3.05
CA GLN A 25 -5.26 14.12 3.53
C GLN A 25 -4.96 14.56 4.97
N TYR A 26 -4.16 13.73 5.66
CA TYR A 26 -3.61 14.00 6.98
C TYR A 26 -2.11 13.80 6.98
N SER A 27 -1.33 14.81 7.43
CA SER A 27 0.13 14.74 7.45
C SER A 27 0.68 14.84 8.86
N GLN A 28 1.73 14.07 9.12
CA GLN A 28 2.53 14.12 10.34
C GLN A 28 4.01 13.89 10.00
N GLY A 29 4.85 14.89 10.24
CA GLY A 29 6.25 14.85 9.80
C GLY A 29 6.33 14.74 8.27
N ASN A 30 7.11 13.79 7.78
CA ASN A 30 7.29 13.53 6.35
C ASN A 30 6.27 12.54 5.77
N TRP A 31 5.30 12.09 6.58
CA TRP A 31 4.34 11.08 6.21
C TRP A 31 2.96 11.69 6.00
N THR A 32 2.23 11.16 5.04
CA THR A 32 0.87 11.62 4.72
C THR A 32 -0.04 10.42 4.47
N VAL A 33 -1.26 10.46 5.03
CA VAL A 33 -2.36 9.55 4.68
C VAL A 33 -3.29 10.28 3.74
N TYR A 34 -3.62 9.66 2.62
CA TYR A 34 -4.48 10.20 1.56
C TYR A 34 -5.79 9.42 1.47
N ASN A 35 -6.91 10.10 1.20
CA ASN A 35 -8.17 9.46 0.78
C ASN A 35 -8.13 9.01 -0.68
N ASN A 36 -7.51 9.80 -1.54
CA ASN A 36 -7.10 9.49 -2.92
C ASN A 36 -8.17 8.79 -3.77
N ILE A 37 -9.31 9.45 -3.97
CA ILE A 37 -10.41 8.97 -4.82
C ILE A 37 -10.23 9.57 -6.22
N TRP A 38 -9.64 8.84 -7.16
CA TRP A 38 -9.30 9.35 -8.49
C TRP A 38 -10.09 8.71 -9.64
N GLY A 39 -10.72 7.56 -9.40
CA GLY A 39 -11.42 6.80 -10.42
C GLY A 39 -12.75 7.43 -10.83
N GLN A 40 -13.15 7.21 -12.07
CA GLN A 40 -14.43 7.69 -12.59
C GLN A 40 -15.61 6.89 -12.00
N ASN A 41 -16.74 7.55 -11.85
CA ASN A 41 -17.98 6.95 -11.34
C ASN A 41 -17.77 6.26 -9.97
N HIS A 42 -16.95 6.86 -9.12
CA HIS A 42 -16.80 6.40 -7.74
C HIS A 42 -18.08 6.68 -6.94
N GLY A 43 -18.33 5.84 -5.95
CA GLY A 43 -19.33 6.09 -4.92
C GLY A 43 -18.73 6.85 -3.72
N PRO A 44 -19.47 6.99 -2.63
CA PRO A 44 -18.97 7.66 -1.43
C PRO A 44 -17.84 6.87 -0.76
N GLN A 45 -16.84 7.60 -0.28
CA GLN A 45 -15.76 7.07 0.55
C GLN A 45 -15.34 8.11 1.58
N CYS A 46 -15.16 7.67 2.82
CA CYS A 46 -14.65 8.52 3.91
C CYS A 46 -13.45 7.87 4.57
N LEU A 47 -12.37 8.64 4.71
CA LEU A 47 -11.16 8.27 5.42
C LEU A 47 -11.27 8.72 6.88
N THR A 48 -10.94 7.83 7.82
CA THR A 48 -10.75 8.13 9.23
C THR A 48 -9.35 7.76 9.66
N VAL A 49 -8.60 8.74 10.19
CA VAL A 49 -7.22 8.58 10.62
C VAL A 49 -7.16 8.64 12.15
N ASN A 50 -6.73 7.54 12.77
CA ASN A 50 -6.42 7.48 14.19
C ASN A 50 -5.01 8.01 14.47
N SER A 51 -4.09 7.68 13.56
CA SER A 51 -2.71 8.16 13.50
C SER A 51 -2.14 7.87 12.12
N ILE A 52 -0.96 8.39 11.82
CA ILE A 52 -0.22 8.07 10.58
C ILE A 52 0.03 6.55 10.41
N LYS A 53 -0.05 5.77 11.50
CA LYS A 53 0.17 4.32 11.55
C LYS A 53 -1.11 3.49 11.55
N SER A 54 -2.27 4.14 11.67
CA SER A 54 -3.56 3.45 11.80
C SER A 54 -4.68 4.33 11.27
N TRP A 55 -5.37 3.82 10.27
CA TRP A 55 -6.51 4.47 9.63
C TRP A 55 -7.43 3.43 8.99
N TYR A 56 -8.61 3.87 8.62
CA TYR A 56 -9.54 3.06 7.85
C TYR A 56 -10.33 3.92 6.85
N VAL A 57 -10.88 3.29 5.85
CA VAL A 57 -11.87 3.87 4.95
C VAL A 57 -13.15 3.08 4.98
N ASP A 58 -14.26 3.80 5.00
CA ASP A 58 -15.58 3.28 4.68
C ASP A 58 -15.89 3.67 3.24
N ALA A 59 -16.05 2.67 2.36
CA ALA A 59 -16.24 2.87 0.93
C ALA A 59 -17.47 2.13 0.41
N ASN A 60 -18.15 2.74 -0.56
CA ASN A 60 -19.27 2.13 -1.27
C ASN A 60 -19.12 2.43 -2.76
N HIS A 61 -18.40 1.58 -3.46
CA HIS A 61 -18.15 1.71 -4.89
C HIS A 61 -18.83 0.62 -5.69
N SER A 62 -19.29 0.95 -6.89
CA SER A 62 -19.86 -0.01 -7.83
C SER A 62 -19.24 0.15 -9.21
N GLY A 63 -19.33 -0.93 -10.02
CA GLY A 63 -18.82 -0.93 -11.38
C GLY A 63 -17.35 -1.26 -11.51
N GLY A 64 -16.82 -1.17 -12.72
CA GLY A 64 -15.44 -1.51 -13.05
C GLY A 64 -14.46 -0.34 -12.96
N GLY A 65 -13.17 -0.67 -13.03
CA GLY A 65 -12.04 0.25 -12.92
C GLY A 65 -11.78 0.69 -11.48
N ILE A 66 -10.51 0.94 -11.16
CA ILE A 66 -10.08 1.37 -9.83
C ILE A 66 -10.73 2.72 -9.49
N LYS A 67 -11.28 2.83 -8.29
CA LYS A 67 -11.99 4.02 -7.79
C LYS A 67 -11.12 4.89 -6.91
N SER A 68 -10.31 4.26 -6.07
CA SER A 68 -9.49 4.96 -5.08
C SER A 68 -8.27 4.13 -4.70
N TYR A 69 -7.28 4.82 -4.15
CA TYR A 69 -6.12 4.22 -3.51
C TYR A 69 -5.79 5.00 -2.22
N PRO A 70 -6.62 4.90 -1.16
CA PRO A 70 -6.23 5.42 0.14
C PRO A 70 -4.97 4.74 0.63
N ASN A 71 -3.97 5.55 1.02
CA ASN A 71 -2.64 5.04 1.35
C ASN A 71 -1.91 5.93 2.35
N THR A 72 -0.91 5.36 3.03
CA THR A 72 0.13 6.10 3.74
C THR A 72 1.35 6.22 2.84
N ALA A 73 1.88 7.42 2.71
CA ALA A 73 2.98 7.75 1.80
C ALA A 73 4.11 8.51 2.48
N VAL A 74 5.33 8.31 1.96
CA VAL A 74 6.52 9.11 2.23
C VAL A 74 7.32 9.31 0.96
N ARG A 75 8.11 10.38 0.88
CA ARG A 75 8.95 10.68 -0.28
C ARG A 75 10.44 10.65 0.09
N PRO A 76 11.10 9.50 -0.03
CA PRO A 76 12.54 9.35 0.16
C PRO A 76 13.38 10.22 -0.79
N GLN A 77 12.98 10.36 -2.05
CA GLN A 77 13.68 11.12 -3.09
C GLN A 77 15.17 10.82 -3.14
N THR A 78 15.50 9.52 -3.06
CA THR A 78 16.88 9.06 -2.85
C THR A 78 17.35 8.23 -4.03
N PRO A 79 18.48 8.57 -4.69
CA PRO A 79 19.11 7.72 -5.68
C PRO A 79 19.44 6.34 -5.09
N LEU A 80 19.25 5.27 -5.86
CA LEU A 80 19.49 3.90 -5.38
C LEU A 80 20.90 3.70 -4.83
N SER A 81 21.91 4.37 -5.41
CA SER A 81 23.30 4.33 -4.93
C SER A 81 23.49 4.90 -3.52
N GLN A 82 22.54 5.72 -3.05
CA GLN A 82 22.57 6.34 -1.73
C GLN A 82 21.51 5.72 -0.77
N LEU A 83 20.59 4.91 -1.25
CA LEU A 83 19.57 4.28 -0.44
C LEU A 83 20.19 3.16 0.42
N ASN A 84 20.22 3.30 1.73
CA ASN A 84 20.66 2.25 2.64
C ASN A 84 19.57 1.20 2.84
N SER A 85 18.42 1.63 3.32
CA SER A 85 17.26 0.77 3.52
C SER A 85 15.95 1.54 3.38
N ALA A 86 14.91 0.86 2.93
CA ALA A 86 13.53 1.32 2.98
C ALA A 86 12.62 0.10 3.08
N GLY A 87 11.51 0.25 3.79
CA GLY A 87 10.55 -0.83 3.92
C GLY A 87 9.48 -0.49 4.94
N PHE A 88 8.58 -1.44 5.17
CA PHE A 88 7.52 -1.30 6.14
C PHE A 88 7.04 -2.66 6.66
N TRP A 89 6.51 -2.65 7.86
CA TRP A 89 5.68 -3.70 8.42
C TRP A 89 4.23 -3.23 8.40
N TYR A 90 3.30 -4.14 8.13
CA TYR A 90 1.86 -3.84 8.03
C TYR A 90 1.00 -4.88 8.74
N ASN A 91 -0.18 -4.43 9.19
CA ASN A 91 -1.28 -5.27 9.64
C ASN A 91 -2.59 -4.64 9.14
N THR A 92 -3.30 -5.36 8.29
CA THR A 92 -4.51 -4.89 7.62
C THR A 92 -5.71 -5.76 7.93
N SER A 93 -6.90 -5.20 7.75
CA SER A 93 -8.15 -5.96 7.72
C SER A 93 -9.12 -5.38 6.70
N SER A 94 -9.95 -6.25 6.15
CA SER A 94 -11.00 -5.88 5.21
C SER A 94 -12.30 -6.54 5.66
N THR A 95 -13.43 -5.87 5.41
CA THR A 95 -14.73 -6.52 5.60
C THR A 95 -14.74 -7.83 4.81
N PRO A 96 -15.28 -8.93 5.36
CA PRO A 96 -15.33 -10.20 4.64
C PRO A 96 -15.90 -10.04 3.24
N VAL A 97 -15.26 -10.68 2.29
CA VAL A 97 -15.62 -10.63 0.87
C VAL A 97 -17.02 -11.20 0.67
N SER A 98 -17.83 -10.52 -0.13
CA SER A 98 -19.11 -11.02 -0.58
C SER A 98 -19.34 -10.66 -2.04
N GLY A 99 -19.70 -11.64 -2.85
CA GLY A 99 -20.07 -11.41 -4.24
C GLY A 99 -18.91 -10.92 -5.13
N SER A 100 -19.10 -9.78 -5.77
CA SER A 100 -18.17 -9.20 -6.75
C SER A 100 -17.29 -8.10 -6.18
N ASP A 101 -16.89 -8.21 -4.91
CA ASP A 101 -15.92 -7.30 -4.31
C ASP A 101 -14.58 -7.42 -5.02
N TYR A 102 -13.96 -6.27 -5.35
CA TYR A 102 -12.70 -6.21 -6.07
C TYR A 102 -11.82 -5.13 -5.45
N TRP A 103 -10.76 -5.56 -4.80
CA TRP A 103 -9.81 -4.70 -4.11
C TRP A 103 -8.49 -5.43 -3.89
N ASP A 104 -7.42 -4.68 -3.68
CA ASP A 104 -6.14 -5.24 -3.24
C ASP A 104 -5.40 -4.28 -2.30
N TRP A 105 -4.72 -4.86 -1.31
CA TRP A 105 -3.72 -4.19 -0.51
C TRP A 105 -2.39 -4.29 -1.24
N THR A 106 -1.85 -3.15 -1.60
CA THR A 106 -0.63 -3.05 -2.40
C THR A 106 0.25 -1.90 -1.92
N SER A 107 1.53 -1.99 -2.23
CA SER A 107 2.41 -0.84 -2.18
C SER A 107 2.70 -0.34 -3.58
N ASP A 108 2.82 0.97 -3.75
CA ASP A 108 3.31 1.59 -4.97
C ASP A 108 4.60 2.31 -4.67
N PHE A 109 5.67 1.85 -5.30
CA PHE A 109 6.99 2.47 -5.25
C PHE A 109 7.23 3.20 -6.57
N TRP A 110 7.42 4.50 -6.49
CA TRP A 110 7.59 5.34 -7.68
C TRP A 110 9.02 5.83 -7.85
N SER A 111 9.49 5.87 -9.08
CA SER A 111 10.70 6.61 -9.46
C SER A 111 10.40 8.09 -9.67
N THR A 112 11.44 8.92 -9.64
CA THR A 112 11.32 10.34 -9.98
C THR A 112 10.72 10.54 -11.36
N GLY A 113 9.74 11.45 -11.43
CA GLY A 113 9.02 11.76 -12.66
C GLY A 113 7.99 10.70 -13.04
N ASN A 114 7.65 9.80 -12.12
CA ASN A 114 6.67 8.72 -12.32
C ASN A 114 6.98 7.85 -13.55
N GLN A 115 8.28 7.62 -13.81
CA GLN A 115 8.71 6.81 -14.94
C GLN A 115 8.55 5.31 -14.69
N ASP A 116 8.68 4.91 -13.43
CA ASP A 116 8.49 3.54 -12.97
C ASP A 116 7.57 3.50 -11.77
N GLU A 117 6.73 2.50 -11.74
CA GLU A 117 5.88 2.09 -10.64
C GLU A 117 6.16 0.63 -10.31
N ILE A 118 6.43 0.31 -9.07
CA ILE A 118 6.52 -1.08 -8.63
C ILE A 118 5.40 -1.34 -7.64
N MET A 119 4.44 -2.16 -8.03
CA MET A 119 3.35 -2.63 -7.19
C MET A 119 3.73 -3.94 -6.50
N VAL A 120 3.63 -3.98 -5.17
CA VAL A 120 3.83 -5.20 -4.39
C VAL A 120 2.52 -5.54 -3.69
N PHE A 121 1.83 -6.55 -4.21
CA PHE A 121 0.56 -7.01 -3.65
C PHE A 121 0.76 -7.79 -2.37
N THR A 122 -0.16 -7.65 -1.42
CA THR A 122 -0.10 -8.38 -0.15
C THR A 122 -1.34 -9.23 0.10
N SER A 123 -2.54 -8.68 -0.11
CA SER A 123 -3.81 -9.43 -0.07
C SER A 123 -4.83 -8.79 -1.00
N TRP A 124 -5.78 -9.56 -1.48
CA TRP A 124 -6.76 -9.09 -2.47
C TRP A 124 -8.04 -9.91 -2.48
N SER A 125 -9.08 -9.34 -3.07
CA SER A 125 -10.28 -10.02 -3.54
C SER A 125 -10.39 -9.84 -5.06
N GLY A 126 -10.74 -10.89 -5.77
CA GLY A 126 -10.69 -10.89 -7.23
C GLY A 126 -9.30 -11.28 -7.75
N THR A 127 -8.74 -10.50 -8.64
CA THR A 127 -7.42 -10.75 -9.25
C THR A 127 -6.47 -9.61 -8.89
N ALA A 128 -5.31 -9.92 -8.32
CA ALA A 128 -4.26 -8.93 -8.13
C ALA A 128 -3.36 -8.89 -9.36
N GLY A 129 -3.13 -7.71 -9.91
CA GLY A 129 -2.17 -7.48 -10.99
C GLY A 129 -2.29 -8.50 -12.15
N GLY A 130 -1.15 -8.88 -12.71
CA GLY A 130 -1.07 -9.94 -13.74
C GLY A 130 -1.44 -9.48 -15.15
N TRP A 131 -1.42 -8.18 -15.40
CA TRP A 131 -1.62 -7.63 -16.73
C TRP A 131 -0.29 -7.24 -17.40
N GLY A 132 -0.26 -7.30 -18.73
CA GLY A 132 0.97 -7.12 -19.48
C GLY A 132 1.68 -8.44 -19.77
N ARG A 133 3.00 -8.47 -19.62
CA ARG A 133 3.86 -9.64 -19.89
C ARG A 133 4.46 -10.16 -18.59
N GLN A 134 4.31 -11.44 -18.32
CA GLN A 134 5.04 -12.08 -17.22
C GLN A 134 6.54 -12.15 -17.56
N ILE A 135 7.37 -11.63 -16.64
CA ILE A 135 8.82 -11.52 -16.84
C ILE A 135 9.63 -12.42 -15.89
N ALA A 136 9.04 -12.83 -14.76
CA ALA A 136 9.66 -13.77 -13.83
C ALA A 136 8.58 -14.59 -13.10
N SER A 137 9.00 -15.74 -12.55
CA SER A 137 8.17 -16.60 -11.71
C SER A 137 9.01 -17.27 -10.63
N ASN A 138 8.38 -17.54 -9.47
CA ASN A 138 9.02 -18.21 -8.33
C ASN A 138 10.33 -17.53 -7.90
N VAL A 139 10.33 -16.21 -7.80
CA VAL A 139 11.50 -15.43 -7.39
C VAL A 139 11.35 -14.96 -5.94
N THR A 140 12.42 -15.11 -5.14
CA THR A 140 12.45 -14.60 -3.76
C THR A 140 13.17 -13.25 -3.75
N ILE A 141 12.49 -12.22 -3.25
CA ILE A 141 13.03 -10.86 -3.14
C ILE A 141 12.72 -10.34 -1.73
N GLY A 142 13.74 -9.87 -1.00
CA GLY A 142 13.54 -9.36 0.36
C GLY A 142 12.90 -10.36 1.34
N GLY A 143 13.12 -11.67 1.11
CA GLY A 143 12.55 -12.76 1.93
C GLY A 143 11.12 -13.18 1.55
N VAL A 144 10.48 -12.51 0.59
CA VAL A 144 9.14 -12.86 0.09
C VAL A 144 9.25 -13.65 -1.21
N LEU A 145 8.57 -14.79 -1.30
CA LEU A 145 8.44 -15.57 -2.53
C LEU A 145 7.31 -14.99 -3.39
N TYR A 146 7.65 -14.48 -4.57
CA TYR A 146 6.70 -14.01 -5.57
C TYR A 146 6.44 -15.12 -6.59
N ALA A 147 5.18 -15.55 -6.71
CA ALA A 147 4.76 -16.55 -7.69
C ALA A 147 4.94 -16.04 -9.12
N SER A 148 4.72 -14.75 -9.34
CA SER A 148 4.91 -14.12 -10.65
C SER A 148 5.28 -12.65 -10.52
N VAL A 149 6.05 -12.18 -11.51
CA VAL A 149 6.33 -10.75 -11.72
C VAL A 149 5.92 -10.41 -13.15
N TRP A 150 5.15 -9.34 -13.28
CA TRP A 150 4.61 -8.87 -14.55
C TRP A 150 5.11 -7.48 -14.86
N GLN A 151 5.21 -7.17 -16.14
CA GLN A 151 5.59 -5.85 -16.64
C GLN A 151 4.58 -5.34 -17.65
N ALA A 152 4.17 -4.10 -17.50
CA ALA A 152 3.27 -3.42 -18.41
C ALA A 152 3.75 -1.98 -18.68
N ASP A 153 3.21 -1.35 -19.70
CA ASP A 153 3.57 0.01 -20.12
C ASP A 153 2.33 0.77 -20.60
N PRO A 154 1.53 1.32 -19.67
CA PRO A 154 0.39 2.16 -20.03
C PRO A 154 0.78 3.63 -20.31
N GLY A 155 2.07 3.93 -20.50
CA GLY A 155 2.66 5.25 -20.62
C GLY A 155 3.79 5.48 -19.62
N TRP A 156 3.89 4.62 -18.61
CA TRP A 156 5.01 4.48 -17.68
C TRP A 156 5.28 2.99 -17.47
N ASN A 157 6.47 2.65 -16.96
CA ASN A 157 6.80 1.26 -16.68
C ASN A 157 6.15 0.80 -15.38
N VAL A 158 5.38 -0.28 -15.41
CA VAL A 158 4.72 -0.88 -14.24
C VAL A 158 5.25 -2.28 -14.01
N LEU A 159 5.80 -2.53 -12.84
CA LEU A 159 6.18 -3.87 -12.37
C LEU A 159 5.18 -4.32 -11.30
N GLN A 160 4.65 -5.53 -11.44
CA GLN A 160 3.65 -6.07 -10.53
C GLN A 160 4.19 -7.36 -9.91
N LEU A 161 4.44 -7.33 -8.60
CA LEU A 161 4.98 -8.46 -7.84
C LEU A 161 3.84 -9.13 -7.08
N ILE A 162 3.46 -10.34 -7.52
CA ILE A 162 2.34 -11.09 -6.95
C ILE A 162 2.92 -12.21 -6.07
N PRO A 163 2.75 -12.14 -4.72
CA PRO A 163 3.31 -13.13 -3.83
C PRO A 163 2.64 -14.50 -3.99
N ALA A 164 3.37 -15.55 -3.63
CA ALA A 164 2.86 -16.92 -3.67
C ALA A 164 1.73 -17.16 -2.65
N GLN A 165 1.66 -16.35 -1.61
CA GLN A 165 0.63 -16.40 -0.56
C GLN A 165 0.18 -15.00 -0.20
N GLN A 166 -1.12 -14.82 -0.06
CA GLN A 166 -1.71 -13.60 0.49
C GLN A 166 -1.46 -13.53 1.99
N THR A 167 -1.16 -12.33 2.49
CA THR A 167 -1.00 -12.07 3.93
C THR A 167 -1.63 -10.73 4.30
N ASN A 168 -2.27 -10.68 5.47
CA ASN A 168 -2.78 -9.44 6.06
C ASN A 168 -1.80 -8.83 7.07
N THR A 169 -0.67 -9.48 7.27
CA THR A 169 0.42 -8.98 8.13
C THR A 169 1.75 -9.47 7.59
N GLY A 170 2.74 -8.61 7.60
CA GLY A 170 4.05 -8.95 7.08
C GLY A 170 4.98 -7.75 6.99
N THR A 171 6.16 -7.99 6.43
CA THR A 171 7.18 -6.96 6.17
C THR A 171 7.55 -6.98 4.70
N ILE A 172 7.63 -5.81 4.09
CA ILE A 172 8.15 -5.61 2.74
C ILE A 172 9.45 -4.81 2.82
N ASP A 173 10.53 -5.40 2.32
CA ASP A 173 11.80 -4.70 2.09
C ASP A 173 11.75 -3.99 0.73
N ALA A 174 11.31 -2.73 0.73
CA ALA A 174 11.20 -1.91 -0.47
C ALA A 174 12.57 -1.70 -1.14
N SER A 175 13.65 -1.60 -0.35
CA SER A 175 14.99 -1.45 -0.89
C SER A 175 15.48 -2.70 -1.62
N ALA A 176 15.13 -3.89 -1.13
CA ALA A 176 15.44 -5.15 -1.82
C ALA A 176 14.67 -5.27 -3.13
N VAL A 177 13.37 -4.89 -3.13
CA VAL A 177 12.54 -4.88 -4.34
C VAL A 177 13.10 -3.92 -5.38
N TRP A 178 13.44 -2.68 -4.98
CA TRP A 178 13.98 -1.68 -5.87
C TRP A 178 15.34 -2.10 -6.46
N ARG A 179 16.25 -2.65 -5.63
CA ARG A 179 17.54 -3.17 -6.09
C ARG A 179 17.40 -4.36 -7.03
N TRP A 180 16.46 -5.26 -6.75
CA TRP A 180 16.18 -6.37 -7.64
C TRP A 180 15.75 -5.87 -9.02
N ALA A 181 14.78 -4.95 -9.09
CA ALA A 181 14.32 -4.39 -10.35
C ALA A 181 15.44 -3.68 -11.13
N ALA A 182 16.30 -2.93 -10.43
CA ALA A 182 17.47 -2.29 -11.03
C ALA A 182 18.48 -3.31 -11.56
N SER A 183 18.77 -4.40 -10.82
CA SER A 183 19.70 -5.45 -11.23
C SER A 183 19.24 -6.23 -12.46
N GLN A 184 17.94 -6.26 -12.71
CA GLN A 184 17.32 -6.86 -13.89
C GLN A 184 17.20 -5.87 -15.07
N ASN A 185 17.70 -4.64 -14.93
CA ASN A 185 17.54 -3.54 -15.90
C ASN A 185 16.07 -3.24 -16.23
N LEU A 186 15.20 -3.33 -15.25
CA LEU A 186 13.75 -3.12 -15.41
C LEU A 186 13.31 -1.69 -15.10
N LEU A 187 14.19 -0.83 -14.60
CA LEU A 187 13.87 0.55 -14.24
C LEU A 187 14.34 1.53 -15.31
N ARG A 188 13.51 2.53 -15.63
CA ARG A 188 13.86 3.70 -16.44
C ARG A 188 14.62 4.75 -15.63
N ASN A 189 14.29 4.84 -14.33
CA ASN A 189 14.92 5.75 -13.38
C ASN A 189 15.18 5.03 -12.06
N THR A 190 16.40 5.11 -11.53
CA THR A 190 16.80 4.42 -10.31
C THR A 190 16.63 5.25 -9.04
N THR A 191 16.14 6.49 -9.13
CA THR A 191 15.85 7.31 -7.94
C THR A 191 14.54 6.87 -7.33
N PHE A 192 14.58 6.35 -6.11
CA PHE A 192 13.42 5.98 -5.31
C PHE A 192 12.76 7.26 -4.77
N ASP A 193 11.66 7.70 -5.41
CA ASP A 193 11.00 8.95 -5.08
C ASP A 193 9.95 8.80 -4.00
N THR A 194 9.00 7.86 -4.19
CA THR A 194 7.84 7.73 -3.31
C THR A 194 7.64 6.28 -2.89
N MET A 195 7.34 6.07 -1.62
CA MET A 195 6.89 4.80 -1.05
C MET A 195 5.48 4.99 -0.49
N GLN A 196 4.55 4.19 -0.99
CA GLN A 196 3.15 4.17 -0.57
C GLN A 196 2.75 2.76 -0.16
N TYR A 197 1.83 2.65 0.80
CA TYR A 197 1.13 1.41 1.11
C TYR A 197 -0.32 1.71 1.45
N GLY A 198 -1.22 1.01 0.79
CA GLY A 198 -2.65 1.25 0.91
C GLY A 198 -3.50 0.19 0.25
N ILE A 199 -4.75 0.55 -0.03
CA ILE A 199 -5.70 -0.35 -0.67
C ILE A 199 -6.24 0.27 -1.97
N GLU A 200 -6.08 -0.43 -3.09
CA GLU A 200 -6.84 -0.13 -4.30
C GLU A 200 -8.24 -0.72 -4.20
N ILE A 201 -9.25 0.13 -4.38
CA ILE A 201 -10.65 -0.30 -4.34
C ILE A 201 -11.27 -0.11 -5.73
N THR A 202 -11.63 -1.21 -6.36
CA THR A 202 -12.36 -1.23 -7.62
C THR A 202 -13.87 -1.31 -7.39
N SER A 203 -14.31 -2.23 -6.53
CA SER A 203 -15.74 -2.45 -6.27
C SER A 203 -15.96 -3.01 -4.87
N THR A 204 -16.97 -2.49 -4.19
CA THR A 204 -17.53 -3.04 -2.95
C THR A 204 -18.90 -3.68 -3.21
N SER A 205 -19.20 -4.02 -4.47
CA SER A 205 -20.50 -4.52 -4.92
C SER A 205 -21.67 -3.57 -4.64
N GLY A 206 -21.40 -2.26 -4.52
CA GLY A 206 -22.40 -1.25 -4.19
C GLY A 206 -22.89 -1.31 -2.73
N VAL A 207 -22.14 -1.96 -1.85
CA VAL A 207 -22.41 -2.05 -0.41
C VAL A 207 -21.27 -1.40 0.35
N GLN A 208 -21.59 -0.72 1.44
CA GLN A 208 -20.55 -0.13 2.28
C GLN A 208 -19.66 -1.21 2.90
N LYS A 209 -18.36 -1.06 2.71
CA LYS A 209 -17.31 -1.92 3.26
C LYS A 209 -16.28 -1.08 3.99
N GLN A 210 -15.65 -1.68 5.00
CA GLN A 210 -14.57 -1.06 5.73
C GLN A 210 -13.25 -1.78 5.45
N TYR A 211 -12.20 -0.98 5.22
CA TYR A 211 -10.84 -1.44 4.99
C TYR A 211 -9.92 -0.69 5.95
N SER A 212 -9.12 -1.43 6.71
CA SER A 212 -8.33 -0.84 7.80
C SER A 212 -6.85 -1.20 7.70
N LEU A 213 -6.01 -0.19 7.80
CA LEU A 213 -4.62 -0.34 8.21
C LEU A 213 -4.59 -0.25 9.74
N ASN A 214 -4.59 -1.42 10.39
CA ASN A 214 -4.69 -1.53 11.85
C ASN A 214 -3.42 -1.03 12.55
N SER A 215 -2.26 -1.40 11.96
CA SER A 215 -0.94 -0.99 12.43
C SER A 215 0.05 -0.94 11.29
N TYR A 216 0.90 0.05 11.30
CA TYR A 216 1.91 0.29 10.29
C TYR A 216 3.18 0.84 10.95
N SER A 217 4.32 0.33 10.51
CA SER A 217 5.63 0.84 10.89
C SER A 217 6.50 0.86 9.64
N ALA A 218 7.05 1.99 9.30
CA ALA A 218 7.81 2.15 8.08
C ALA A 218 9.09 2.94 8.31
N TRP A 219 10.07 2.71 7.47
CA TRP A 219 11.38 3.35 7.56
C TRP A 219 11.96 3.59 6.16
N TRP A 220 12.79 4.60 6.06
CA TRP A 220 13.77 4.78 5.01
C TRP A 220 14.98 5.54 5.55
N ASN A 221 16.17 5.27 5.02
CA ASN A 221 17.37 6.02 5.29
C ASN A 221 18.36 5.94 4.13
N ASN A 222 19.22 6.94 4.05
CA ASN A 222 20.25 7.06 3.02
C ASN A 222 21.64 7.27 3.63
N THR A 223 22.68 7.20 2.76
CA THR A 223 24.08 7.34 3.16
C THR A 223 24.45 8.76 3.61
N SER A 224 23.63 9.77 3.29
CA SER A 224 23.85 11.18 3.65
C SER A 224 23.23 11.54 5.02
N GLY A 225 22.69 10.56 5.74
CA GLY A 225 22.06 10.78 7.04
C GLY A 225 20.59 11.22 6.98
N GLY A 226 20.01 11.30 5.78
CA GLY A 226 18.57 11.49 5.61
C GLY A 226 17.80 10.23 5.96
N GLY A 227 16.59 10.37 6.48
CA GLY A 227 15.73 9.25 6.83
C GLY A 227 14.49 9.67 7.61
N SER A 228 13.55 8.72 7.73
CA SER A 228 12.35 8.86 8.54
C SER A 228 11.84 7.49 8.97
N ASN A 229 11.38 7.40 10.20
CA ASN A 229 10.74 6.21 10.76
C ASN A 229 9.41 6.58 11.41
N ILE A 230 8.41 5.68 11.28
CA ILE A 230 7.13 5.77 12.01
C ILE A 230 6.78 4.43 12.64
#